data_f1360e080d8405a72633fb13b3caf85e
#
_entry.id   f1360e080d8405a72633fb13b3caf85e
#
_cell.length_a   1.000
_cell.length_b   1.000
_cell.length_c   1.000
_cell.angle_alpha   90.00
_cell.angle_beta   90.00
_cell.angle_gamma   90.00
#
_symmetry.space_group_name_H-M   'P 1'
#
loop_
_entity.id
_entity.type
_entity.pdbx_description
1 polymer ?
#
loop_
_entity_poly.entity_id
_entity_poly.type
_entity_poly.pdbx_seq_one_letter_code
_entity_poly.pdbx_strand_id
1 'polypeptide(L)'
;MSDCFFCKCIEEKDYEFENDYAVARFDDFPVNEGHLEVIPKRHIKDWWETTQEERISIFNLIDKAKDLIDEKHNPDGYNIGMNLGEKAGQSIMHLHVHLIPRYSGDVPNPRGGVRGIIPEKQNY
;
A
#
# COMPACT_ATOMS: atom_id res chain seq x y z
N MET A 1 20.82 -1.97 0.84
CA MET A 1 20.36 -1.36 2.09
C MET A 1 19.91 -2.42 3.06
N SER A 2 20.86 -2.95 3.78
CA SER A 2 20.63 -4.08 4.67
C SER A 2 19.66 -3.76 5.80
N ASP A 3 19.55 -2.48 6.18
CA ASP A 3 18.68 -2.08 7.29
C ASP A 3 17.24 -1.81 6.86
N CYS A 4 16.97 -1.78 5.56
CA CYS A 4 15.64 -1.49 5.06
C CYS A 4 14.85 -2.80 4.91
N PHE A 5 13.74 -2.89 5.64
CA PHE A 5 12.87 -4.06 5.59
C PHE A 5 12.42 -4.37 4.16
N PHE A 6 11.96 -3.36 3.42
CA PHE A 6 11.47 -3.60 2.06
C PHE A 6 12.59 -3.92 1.07
N CYS A 7 13.76 -3.31 1.22
CA CYS A 7 14.92 -3.71 0.40
C CYS A 7 15.25 -5.18 0.61
N LYS A 8 15.15 -5.63 1.84
CA LYS A 8 15.40 -7.03 2.19
C LYS A 8 14.35 -7.95 1.56
N CYS A 9 13.07 -7.56 1.64
CA CYS A 9 11.99 -8.32 1.02
C CYS A 9 12.22 -8.47 -0.49
N ILE A 10 12.66 -7.39 -1.14
CA ILE A 10 12.92 -7.39 -2.58
C ILE A 10 14.09 -8.31 -2.89
N GLU A 11 15.17 -8.21 -2.14
CA GLU A 11 16.36 -9.05 -2.29
C GLU A 11 16.04 -10.53 -2.15
N GLU A 12 15.23 -10.88 -1.15
CA GLU A 12 14.87 -12.26 -0.83
C GLU A 12 13.67 -12.76 -1.64
N LYS A 13 13.14 -11.91 -2.51
CA LYS A 13 11.96 -12.23 -3.32
C LYS A 13 10.74 -12.60 -2.47
N ASP A 14 10.59 -11.92 -1.34
CA ASP A 14 9.47 -12.08 -0.44
C ASP A 14 8.34 -11.14 -0.87
N TYR A 15 7.68 -11.51 -1.98
CA TYR A 15 6.56 -10.76 -2.54
C TYR A 15 5.74 -11.67 -3.45
N GLU A 16 4.51 -11.23 -3.78
CA GLU A 16 3.58 -12.02 -4.57
C GLU A 16 3.85 -11.93 -6.07
N PHE A 17 4.11 -10.73 -6.57
CA PHE A 17 4.42 -10.53 -7.97
C PHE A 17 5.18 -9.22 -8.16
N GLU A 18 5.74 -9.04 -9.34
CA GLU A 18 6.57 -7.88 -9.66
C GLU A 18 6.39 -7.48 -11.11
N ASN A 19 6.85 -6.27 -11.41
CA ASN A 19 7.09 -5.84 -12.78
C ASN A 19 8.47 -5.19 -12.83
N ASP A 20 8.76 -4.39 -13.85
CA ASP A 20 10.11 -3.86 -14.05
C ASP A 20 10.62 -3.02 -12.87
N TYR A 21 9.76 -2.24 -12.23
CA TYR A 21 10.19 -1.26 -11.23
C TYR A 21 9.57 -1.42 -9.86
N ALA A 22 8.66 -2.36 -9.68
CA ALA A 22 7.94 -2.48 -8.41
C ALA A 22 7.60 -3.93 -8.07
N VAL A 23 7.28 -4.15 -6.79
CA VAL A 23 6.79 -5.44 -6.29
C VAL A 23 5.51 -5.22 -5.50
N ALA A 24 4.71 -6.26 -5.38
CA ALA A 24 3.51 -6.25 -4.55
C ALA A 24 3.57 -7.41 -3.57
N ARG A 25 3.30 -7.14 -2.29
CA ARG A 25 3.32 -8.17 -1.25
C ARG A 25 2.19 -7.94 -0.27
N PHE A 26 1.73 -9.01 0.38
CA PHE A 26 0.76 -8.87 1.47
C PHE A 26 1.46 -8.23 2.67
N ASP A 27 0.76 -7.31 3.33
CA ASP A 27 1.26 -6.65 4.52
C ASP A 27 1.34 -7.68 5.66
N ASP A 28 2.44 -7.66 6.42
CA ASP A 28 2.63 -8.58 7.54
C ASP A 28 1.69 -8.27 8.72
N PHE A 29 1.18 -7.04 8.79
CA PHE A 29 0.27 -6.59 9.83
C PHE A 29 -1.00 -6.04 9.18
N PRO A 30 -1.79 -6.91 8.52
CA PRO A 30 -2.89 -6.43 7.69
C PRO A 30 -3.95 -5.71 8.51
N VAL A 31 -4.40 -4.58 7.98
CA VAL A 31 -5.51 -3.82 8.56
C VAL A 31 -6.82 -4.60 8.37
N ASN A 32 -6.96 -5.21 7.22
CA ASN A 32 -8.07 -6.11 6.87
C ASN A 32 -7.52 -7.25 6.04
N GLU A 33 -8.28 -8.33 5.91
CA GLU A 33 -7.89 -9.47 5.09
C GLU A 33 -7.62 -9.04 3.64
N GLY A 34 -6.45 -9.40 3.13
CA GLY A 34 -6.07 -9.10 1.77
C GLY A 34 -5.32 -7.79 1.59
N HIS A 35 -4.98 -7.11 2.68
CA HIS A 35 -4.21 -5.86 2.64
C HIS A 35 -2.85 -6.08 1.96
N LEU A 36 -2.65 -5.43 0.82
CA LEU A 36 -1.41 -5.50 0.05
C LEU A 36 -0.70 -4.16 0.07
N GLU A 37 0.60 -4.22 -0.17
CA GLU A 37 1.41 -3.01 -0.36
C GLU A 37 2.19 -3.14 -1.66
N VAL A 38 2.31 -2.04 -2.38
CA VAL A 38 3.07 -1.96 -3.64
C VAL A 38 4.27 -1.07 -3.41
N ILE A 39 5.44 -1.57 -3.76
CA ILE A 39 6.72 -1.02 -3.33
C ILE A 39 7.63 -0.87 -4.53
N PRO A 40 8.23 0.33 -4.78
CA PRO A 40 9.24 0.44 -5.83
C PRO A 40 10.48 -0.36 -5.45
N LYS A 41 11.14 -0.94 -6.44
CA LYS A 41 12.36 -1.71 -6.19
C LYS A 41 13.50 -0.82 -5.71
N ARG A 42 13.58 0.40 -6.22
CA ARG A 42 14.62 1.35 -5.86
C ARG A 42 14.31 1.90 -4.46
N HIS A 43 15.33 2.06 -3.65
CA HIS A 43 15.18 2.56 -2.29
C HIS A 43 14.99 4.09 -2.32
N ILE A 44 13.75 4.53 -2.35
CA ILE A 44 13.37 5.93 -2.24
C ILE A 44 12.29 6.02 -1.17
N LYS A 45 12.19 7.15 -0.50
CA LYS A 45 11.27 7.26 0.62
C LYS A 45 9.95 7.94 0.28
N ASP A 46 9.88 8.78 -0.77
CA ASP A 46 8.62 9.45 -1.05
C ASP A 46 8.25 9.46 -2.53
N TRP A 47 6.98 9.77 -2.77
CA TRP A 47 6.37 9.74 -4.08
C TRP A 47 7.02 10.71 -5.07
N TRP A 48 7.46 11.88 -4.57
CA TRP A 48 8.01 12.91 -5.45
C TRP A 48 9.41 12.57 -5.96
N GLU A 49 10.05 11.57 -5.36
CA GLU A 49 11.35 11.07 -5.82
C GLU A 49 11.19 10.01 -6.92
N THR A 50 9.97 9.54 -7.20
CA THR A 50 9.76 8.51 -8.21
C THR A 50 9.94 9.06 -9.62
N THR A 51 10.36 8.19 -10.53
CA THR A 51 10.32 8.47 -11.97
C THR A 51 8.92 8.17 -12.48
N GLN A 52 8.62 8.64 -13.70
CA GLN A 52 7.35 8.35 -14.33
C GLN A 52 7.18 6.84 -14.56
N GLU A 53 8.25 6.17 -14.97
CA GLU A 53 8.22 4.71 -15.17
C GLU A 53 7.90 3.98 -13.87
N GLU A 54 8.44 4.43 -12.77
CA GLU A 54 8.14 3.85 -11.46
C GLU A 54 6.67 4.03 -11.11
N ARG A 55 6.12 5.22 -11.37
CA ARG A 55 4.70 5.49 -11.10
C ARG A 55 3.79 4.60 -11.93
N ILE A 56 4.10 4.42 -13.20
CA ILE A 56 3.33 3.54 -14.08
C ILE A 56 3.40 2.10 -13.57
N SER A 57 4.60 1.66 -13.18
CA SER A 57 4.78 0.31 -12.63
C SER A 57 3.96 0.10 -11.36
N ILE A 58 3.95 1.09 -10.47
CA ILE A 58 3.17 1.03 -9.24
C ILE A 58 1.67 0.96 -9.56
N PHE A 59 1.19 1.81 -10.45
CA PHE A 59 -0.22 1.82 -10.85
C PHE A 59 -0.65 0.47 -11.45
N ASN A 60 0.19 -0.10 -12.30
CA ASN A 60 -0.12 -1.39 -12.92
C ASN A 60 -0.20 -2.51 -11.88
N LEU A 61 0.68 -2.49 -10.88
CA LEU A 61 0.63 -3.48 -9.81
C LEU A 61 -0.56 -3.29 -8.88
N ILE A 62 -0.99 -2.06 -8.65
CA ILE A 62 -2.20 -1.80 -7.86
C ILE A 62 -3.40 -2.46 -8.55
N ASP A 63 -3.52 -2.29 -9.86
CA ASP A 63 -4.62 -2.89 -10.63
C ASP A 63 -4.57 -4.41 -10.55
N LYS A 64 -3.38 -4.98 -10.74
CA LYS A 64 -3.20 -6.43 -10.66
C LYS A 64 -3.49 -6.96 -9.24
N ALA A 65 -3.03 -6.21 -8.23
CA ALA A 65 -3.27 -6.58 -6.84
C ALA A 65 -4.77 -6.56 -6.52
N LYS A 66 -5.48 -5.57 -7.02
CA LYS A 66 -6.93 -5.49 -6.84
C LYS A 66 -7.62 -6.71 -7.42
N ASP A 67 -7.22 -7.13 -8.62
CA ASP A 67 -7.81 -8.33 -9.25
C ASP A 67 -7.60 -9.57 -8.39
N LEU A 68 -6.41 -9.72 -7.84
CA LEU A 68 -6.09 -10.84 -6.96
C LEU A 68 -6.94 -10.83 -5.69
N ILE A 69 -7.07 -9.65 -5.06
CA ILE A 69 -7.85 -9.50 -3.84
C ILE A 69 -9.33 -9.74 -4.11
N ASP A 70 -9.85 -9.21 -5.21
CA ASP A 70 -11.25 -9.39 -5.61
C ASP A 70 -11.58 -10.88 -5.73
N GLU A 71 -10.68 -11.63 -6.36
CA GLU A 71 -10.88 -13.06 -6.57
C GLU A 71 -10.88 -13.84 -5.26
N LYS A 72 -9.95 -13.49 -4.36
CA LYS A 72 -9.77 -14.24 -3.10
C LYS A 72 -10.76 -13.85 -2.02
N HIS A 73 -11.13 -12.58 -1.94
CA HIS A 73 -11.82 -12.04 -0.77
C HIS A 73 -13.12 -11.31 -1.08
N ASN A 74 -13.32 -10.90 -2.33
CA ASN A 74 -14.53 -10.20 -2.76
C ASN A 74 -14.92 -9.03 -1.83
N PRO A 75 -14.02 -8.04 -1.64
CA PRO A 75 -14.31 -6.93 -0.74
C PRO A 75 -15.36 -5.97 -1.29
N ASP A 76 -15.92 -5.13 -0.41
CA ASP A 76 -16.95 -4.17 -0.77
C ASP A 76 -16.38 -2.84 -1.25
N GLY A 77 -15.11 -2.58 -0.98
CA GLY A 77 -14.46 -1.34 -1.39
C GLY A 77 -12.98 -1.37 -1.08
N TYR A 78 -12.31 -0.26 -1.34
CA TYR A 78 -10.87 -0.15 -1.12
C TYR A 78 -10.49 1.24 -0.63
N ASN A 79 -9.45 1.28 0.18
CA ASN A 79 -8.69 2.51 0.41
C ASN A 79 -7.30 2.32 -0.17
N ILE A 80 -6.82 3.33 -0.89
CA ILE A 80 -5.47 3.34 -1.45
C ILE A 80 -4.77 4.55 -0.84
N GLY A 81 -3.56 4.34 -0.34
CA GLY A 81 -2.87 5.47 0.26
C GLY A 81 -1.41 5.19 0.56
N MET A 82 -0.68 6.27 0.79
CA MET A 82 0.72 6.21 1.17
C MET A 82 0.97 7.29 2.21
N ASN A 83 1.90 7.01 3.10
CA ASN A 83 2.32 7.97 4.12
C ASN A 83 3.65 8.56 3.68
N LEU A 84 3.69 9.88 3.52
CA LEU A 84 4.88 10.58 3.02
C LEU A 84 5.41 11.49 4.12
N GLY A 85 6.47 11.05 4.78
CA GLY A 85 7.09 11.75 5.88
C GLY A 85 6.66 11.22 7.24
N GLU A 86 7.53 11.37 8.21
CA GLU A 86 7.30 10.88 9.57
C GLU A 86 6.04 11.47 10.20
N LYS A 87 5.81 12.76 9.99
CA LYS A 87 4.63 13.44 10.54
C LYS A 87 3.32 12.98 9.91
N ALA A 88 3.40 12.36 8.74
CA ALA A 88 2.23 11.77 8.09
C ALA A 88 2.07 10.29 8.41
N GLY A 89 2.92 9.75 9.30
CA GLY A 89 2.81 8.37 9.76
C GLY A 89 3.74 7.37 9.07
N GLN A 90 4.65 7.85 8.24
CA GLN A 90 5.59 6.94 7.59
C GLN A 90 6.56 6.36 8.62
N SER A 91 6.58 5.04 8.75
CA SER A 91 7.44 4.36 9.72
C SER A 91 8.61 3.62 9.07
N ILE A 92 8.45 3.18 7.83
CA ILE A 92 9.52 2.56 7.05
C ILE A 92 9.90 3.55 5.94
N MET A 93 11.17 3.95 5.91
CA MET A 93 11.63 5.00 4.99
C MET A 93 11.98 4.43 3.62
N HIS A 94 11.03 3.70 3.07
CA HIS A 94 11.03 3.16 1.71
C HIS A 94 9.58 3.27 1.25
N LEU A 95 9.34 3.98 0.17
CA LEU A 95 7.99 4.23 -0.33
C LEU A 95 7.19 2.94 -0.45
N HIS A 96 5.95 2.96 0.02
CA HIS A 96 5.02 1.87 -0.19
C HIS A 96 3.62 2.42 -0.25
N VAL A 97 2.82 1.85 -1.14
CA VAL A 97 1.43 2.26 -1.35
C VAL A 97 0.55 1.14 -0.84
N HIS A 98 -0.29 1.45 0.14
CA HIS A 98 -1.24 0.49 0.71
C HIS A 98 -2.45 0.34 -0.20
N LEU A 99 -2.85 -0.90 -0.43
CA LEU A 99 -4.13 -1.23 -1.04
C LEU A 99 -4.92 -2.02 0.00
N ILE A 100 -5.89 -1.36 0.62
CA ILE A 100 -6.61 -1.92 1.76
C ILE A 100 -8.04 -2.26 1.36
N PRO A 101 -8.37 -3.56 1.30
CA PRO A 101 -9.75 -3.95 1.02
C PRO A 101 -10.64 -3.63 2.21
N ARG A 102 -11.85 -3.16 1.91
CA ARG A 102 -12.81 -2.77 2.93
C ARG A 102 -14.03 -3.68 2.84
N TYR A 103 -14.56 -4.01 4.01
CA TYR A 103 -15.69 -4.94 4.12
C TYR A 103 -16.81 -4.29 4.89
N SER A 104 -18.06 -4.61 4.53
CA SER A 104 -19.23 -4.13 5.24
C SER A 104 -19.09 -4.45 6.72
N GLY A 105 -19.22 -3.44 7.58
CA GLY A 105 -19.16 -3.64 9.03
C GLY A 105 -17.76 -3.67 9.63
N ASP A 106 -16.71 -3.47 8.85
CA ASP A 106 -15.34 -3.48 9.38
C ASP A 106 -15.08 -2.31 10.33
N VAL A 107 -15.80 -1.20 10.17
CA VAL A 107 -15.84 -0.10 11.13
C VAL A 107 -17.28 0.35 11.28
N PRO A 108 -17.66 0.98 12.41
CA PRO A 108 -19.06 1.42 12.63
C PRO A 108 -19.55 2.44 11.60
N ASN A 109 -18.72 3.43 11.26
CA ASN A 109 -19.08 4.46 10.29
C ASN A 109 -17.90 4.77 9.39
N PRO A 110 -17.89 4.23 8.17
CA PRO A 110 -16.76 4.44 7.26
C PRO A 110 -16.77 5.77 6.52
N ARG A 111 -17.82 6.56 6.66
CA ARG A 111 -17.94 7.83 5.92
C ARG A 111 -16.71 8.71 6.18
N GLY A 112 -16.19 9.29 5.10
CA GLY A 112 -15.01 10.14 5.17
C GLY A 112 -13.71 9.38 4.94
N GLY A 113 -13.67 8.07 5.25
CA GLY A 113 -12.54 7.20 4.91
C GLY A 113 -11.18 7.79 5.26
N VAL A 114 -10.42 8.15 4.23
CA VAL A 114 -9.06 8.70 4.36
C VAL A 114 -9.00 9.93 5.27
N ARG A 115 -10.09 10.67 5.40
CA ARG A 115 -10.13 11.83 6.30
C ARG A 115 -9.89 11.44 7.76
N GLY A 116 -10.08 10.16 8.09
CA GLY A 116 -9.88 9.65 9.44
C GLY A 116 -8.44 9.66 9.94
N ILE A 117 -7.50 10.09 9.09
CA ILE A 117 -6.11 10.33 9.53
C ILE A 117 -6.06 11.42 10.60
N ILE A 118 -7.05 12.32 10.61
CA ILE A 118 -7.29 13.25 11.71
C ILE A 118 -8.68 12.86 12.24
N PRO A 119 -8.75 12.05 13.31
CA PRO A 119 -10.03 11.44 13.72
C PRO A 119 -11.17 12.42 13.93
N GLU A 120 -10.90 13.59 14.52
CA GLU A 120 -11.96 14.61 14.76
C GLU A 120 -12.52 15.20 13.47
N LYS A 121 -11.82 15.02 12.35
CA LYS A 121 -12.21 15.60 11.07
C LYS A 121 -12.76 14.58 10.08
N GLN A 122 -12.88 13.33 10.50
CA GLN A 122 -13.40 12.29 9.61
C GLN A 122 -14.84 12.54 9.22
N ASN A 123 -15.66 12.91 10.17
CA ASN A 123 -17.09 13.15 9.93
C ASN A 123 -17.31 14.56 9.41
N TYR A 124 -18.24 14.70 8.47
CA TYR A 124 -18.59 16.01 7.89
C TYR A 124 -20.00 16.01 7.32
#